data_898cfeb1d32802293a41d08f4a8e1180
#
_entry.id   898cfeb1d32802293a41d08f4a8e1180
#
_cell.length_a   1.000
_cell.length_b   1.000
_cell.length_c   1.000
_cell.angle_alpha   90.00
_cell.angle_beta   90.00
_cell.angle_gamma   90.00
#
_symmetry.space_group_name_H-M   'P 1'
#
loop_
_entity.id
_entity.type
_entity.pdbx_description
1 polymer ?
#
loop_
_entity_poly.entity_id
_entity_poly.type
_entity_poly.pdbx_seq_one_letter_code
_entity_poly.pdbx_strand_id
1 'polypeptide(L)'
;MTARSLVFASAGAFLLTIVASPVNIAAQNTATGKPVPPTHTYAKDIAPIMQRSCQTCHRPGTNAPMSLLTYEDVRPWARAIKNKVTQRLMPPWHIERNVGIQQFKDDPSLSDAEIARIAAWVDAGAPRGNAADLPAPPAFPDDEAWHIGTPDLIVEIPKPHTVPAAGGDLWIDYIADSGMTEDRYLQAVEAKPGPGARAVVHHLLTYLIQDVDQDEVLAGRLDDRPTNNESFLNEFAVGKNGDILPEGTAKLVKAGSKIRFNLHYHPSGKETVDRARVGLKFYPKGYKPKYHQISLQIANAHEELDIPANTVTRHDGYYTFSRPARVTAIQAHMHNRGKRMCVEAILPNGRAQTLNCMYFDFNWHKVYNYADEATPLLPAGTVLHTILWHDNTANNRSNPDPRNWIGYGQRTMDEMAFSWVTWTYLDEQDYKTMVAERAAARTTASQR
;
A
#
# COMPACT_ATOMS: atom_id res chain seq x y z
N MET A 1 -2.71 -52.55 52.45
CA MET A 1 -3.60 -53.78 52.55
C MET A 1 -4.39 -53.84 51.27
N THR A 2 -4.07 -54.88 50.47
CA THR A 2 -4.95 -55.76 49.66
C THR A 2 -5.67 -55.04 48.48
N ALA A 3 -5.72 -55.54 47.26
CA ALA A 3 -5.29 -56.82 46.66
C ALA A 3 -5.19 -56.63 45.13
N ARG A 4 -4.29 -57.37 44.54
CA ARG A 4 -4.17 -57.56 43.08
C ARG A 4 -5.24 -58.49 42.58
N SER A 5 -5.85 -58.25 41.44
CA SER A 5 -6.53 -59.32 40.68
C SER A 5 -5.97 -59.33 39.25
N LEU A 6 -5.30 -60.42 38.94
CA LEU A 6 -4.87 -60.83 37.60
C LEU A 6 -6.07 -61.52 36.90
N VAL A 7 -6.32 -61.11 35.65
CA VAL A 7 -7.20 -61.90 34.76
C VAL A 7 -6.36 -62.34 33.56
N PHE A 8 -6.24 -63.65 33.43
CA PHE A 8 -5.69 -64.37 32.27
C PHE A 8 -6.70 -64.37 31.13
N ALA A 9 -6.28 -63.96 29.94
CA ALA A 9 -7.04 -64.20 28.74
C ALA A 9 -6.26 -65.14 27.81
N SER A 10 -6.89 -66.24 27.48
CA SER A 10 -6.42 -67.31 26.62
C SER A 10 -6.36 -66.93 25.17
N ALA A 11 -5.27 -67.26 24.51
CA ALA A 11 -5.07 -67.09 23.05
C ALA A 11 -5.76 -68.23 22.29
N GLY A 12 -6.72 -67.89 21.46
CA GLY A 12 -7.30 -68.74 20.44
C GLY A 12 -6.68 -68.50 19.08
N ALA A 13 -5.91 -69.43 18.54
CA ALA A 13 -5.35 -69.32 17.19
C ALA A 13 -6.41 -69.76 16.17
N PHE A 14 -6.81 -68.77 15.30
CA PHE A 14 -7.58 -69.01 14.09
C PHE A 14 -6.63 -69.15 12.92
N LEU A 15 -6.48 -70.35 12.33
CA LEU A 15 -5.84 -70.51 11.02
C LEU A 15 -6.80 -70.04 9.92
N LEU A 16 -6.48 -68.93 9.26
CA LEU A 16 -7.14 -68.49 8.03
C LEU A 16 -6.33 -69.08 6.85
N THR A 17 -6.91 -70.04 6.14
CA THR A 17 -6.42 -70.50 4.83
C THR A 17 -6.76 -69.50 3.76
N ILE A 18 -5.75 -68.77 3.26
CA ILE A 18 -5.89 -67.85 2.11
C ILE A 18 -5.81 -68.67 0.84
N VAL A 19 -6.95 -68.81 0.15
CA VAL A 19 -7.01 -69.32 -1.21
C VAL A 19 -6.63 -68.19 -2.14
N ALA A 20 -5.44 -68.22 -2.74
CA ALA A 20 -4.99 -67.26 -3.73
C ALA A 20 -5.66 -67.59 -5.09
N SER A 21 -6.63 -66.79 -5.50
CA SER A 21 -7.11 -66.78 -6.86
C SER A 21 -6.21 -65.87 -7.74
N PRO A 22 -5.80 -66.30 -8.94
CA PRO A 22 -4.98 -65.45 -9.79
C PRO A 22 -5.83 -64.28 -10.32
N VAL A 23 -5.49 -63.06 -9.89
CA VAL A 23 -6.05 -61.85 -10.48
C VAL A 23 -5.37 -61.62 -11.82
N ASN A 24 -6.08 -61.85 -12.89
CA ASN A 24 -5.68 -61.42 -14.23
C ASN A 24 -5.68 -59.88 -14.26
N ILE A 25 -4.50 -59.26 -14.16
CA ILE A 25 -4.32 -57.85 -14.44
C ILE A 25 -4.36 -57.67 -15.98
N ALA A 26 -5.57 -57.46 -16.50
CA ALA A 26 -5.70 -56.91 -17.84
C ALA A 26 -5.09 -55.54 -17.87
N ALA A 27 -3.99 -55.38 -18.60
CA ALA A 27 -3.39 -54.07 -18.88
C ALA A 27 -4.47 -53.17 -19.49
N GLN A 28 -4.95 -52.19 -18.71
CA GLN A 28 -5.81 -51.12 -19.24
C GLN A 28 -4.98 -50.34 -20.25
N ASN A 29 -5.30 -50.49 -21.50
CA ASN A 29 -4.85 -49.62 -22.58
C ASN A 29 -5.17 -48.17 -22.18
N THR A 30 -4.13 -47.42 -21.82
CA THR A 30 -4.23 -45.97 -21.69
C THR A 30 -4.61 -45.42 -23.06
N ALA A 31 -5.85 -45.03 -23.14
CA ALA A 31 -6.35 -44.30 -24.31
C ALA A 31 -5.44 -43.09 -24.54
N THR A 32 -4.72 -43.07 -25.66
CA THR A 32 -4.01 -41.94 -26.16
C THR A 32 -5.02 -40.93 -26.71
N GLY A 33 -5.75 -40.30 -25.79
CA GLY A 33 -6.51 -39.10 -26.09
C GLY A 33 -5.50 -38.02 -26.46
N LYS A 34 -5.68 -37.39 -27.63
CA LYS A 34 -4.90 -36.17 -27.95
C LYS A 34 -4.99 -35.23 -26.78
N PRO A 35 -3.87 -34.66 -26.31
CA PRO A 35 -3.90 -33.70 -25.20
C PRO A 35 -4.93 -32.60 -25.52
N VAL A 36 -5.92 -32.42 -24.65
CA VAL A 36 -6.86 -31.31 -24.79
C VAL A 36 -5.99 -30.05 -24.72
N PRO A 37 -6.09 -29.12 -25.71
CA PRO A 37 -5.31 -27.91 -25.67
C PRO A 37 -5.53 -27.19 -24.34
N PRO A 38 -4.51 -26.65 -23.70
CA PRO A 38 -4.66 -25.94 -22.45
C PRO A 38 -5.59 -24.74 -22.66
N THR A 39 -6.57 -24.58 -21.78
CA THR A 39 -7.55 -23.48 -21.85
C THR A 39 -6.92 -22.11 -21.71
N HIS A 40 -5.74 -22.03 -21.05
CA HIS A 40 -4.99 -20.78 -20.84
C HIS A 40 -3.49 -20.99 -21.14
N THR A 41 -2.90 -19.98 -21.78
CA THR A 41 -1.47 -19.93 -22.08
C THR A 41 -0.83 -18.67 -21.52
N TYR A 42 0.48 -18.72 -21.30
CA TYR A 42 1.21 -17.54 -20.84
C TYR A 42 1.07 -16.38 -21.84
N ALA A 43 1.38 -16.60 -23.10
CA ALA A 43 1.41 -15.55 -24.09
C ALA A 43 0.10 -14.78 -24.23
N LYS A 44 -1.03 -15.50 -24.29
CA LYS A 44 -2.34 -14.90 -24.52
C LYS A 44 -3.02 -14.41 -23.24
N ASP A 45 -2.94 -15.21 -22.17
CA ASP A 45 -3.84 -15.04 -21.03
C ASP A 45 -3.14 -14.50 -19.78
N ILE A 46 -1.85 -14.81 -19.59
CA ILE A 46 -1.11 -14.49 -18.35
C ILE A 46 -0.20 -13.29 -18.52
N ALA A 47 0.48 -13.14 -19.65
CA ALA A 47 1.39 -12.02 -19.90
C ALA A 47 0.71 -10.65 -19.72
N PRO A 48 -0.54 -10.40 -20.20
CA PRO A 48 -1.22 -9.13 -19.95
C PRO A 48 -1.44 -8.84 -18.46
N ILE A 49 -1.74 -9.88 -17.66
CA ILE A 49 -1.93 -9.77 -16.22
C ILE A 49 -0.58 -9.44 -15.56
N MET A 50 0.49 -10.14 -15.93
CA MET A 50 1.84 -9.89 -15.40
C MET A 50 2.29 -8.46 -15.70
N GLN A 51 2.10 -7.99 -16.93
CA GLN A 51 2.46 -6.64 -17.35
C GLN A 51 1.75 -5.58 -16.53
N ARG A 52 0.45 -5.69 -16.34
CA ARG A 52 -0.37 -4.72 -15.61
C ARG A 52 -0.09 -4.73 -14.10
N SER A 53 0.03 -5.92 -13.50
CA SER A 53 -0.10 -6.08 -12.03
C SER A 53 1.20 -6.48 -11.33
N CYS A 54 2.21 -6.97 -12.05
CA CYS A 54 3.40 -7.57 -11.43
C CYS A 54 4.71 -6.88 -11.86
N GLN A 55 4.87 -6.58 -13.14
CA GLN A 55 6.16 -6.18 -13.72
C GLN A 55 6.64 -4.80 -13.30
N THR A 56 5.75 -3.92 -12.81
CA THR A 56 6.16 -2.63 -12.24
C THR A 56 7.15 -2.81 -11.09
N CYS A 57 6.96 -3.87 -10.28
CA CYS A 57 7.83 -4.19 -9.15
C CYS A 57 8.77 -5.36 -9.45
N HIS A 58 8.32 -6.39 -10.19
CA HIS A 58 9.11 -7.59 -10.48
C HIS A 58 9.93 -7.45 -11.78
N ARG A 59 10.95 -6.60 -11.72
CA ARG A 59 11.93 -6.35 -12.79
C ARG A 59 13.29 -6.00 -12.21
N PRO A 60 14.38 -6.09 -12.98
CA PRO A 60 15.72 -5.70 -12.52
C PRO A 60 15.74 -4.25 -12.00
N GLY A 61 16.53 -3.99 -10.97
CA GLY A 61 16.68 -2.65 -10.37
C GLY A 61 15.60 -2.24 -9.37
N THR A 62 14.63 -3.12 -9.08
CA THR A 62 13.57 -2.87 -8.07
C THR A 62 13.77 -3.73 -6.82
N ASN A 63 12.90 -3.57 -5.83
CA ASN A 63 12.98 -4.30 -4.55
C ASN A 63 12.45 -5.75 -4.63
N ALA A 64 11.83 -6.15 -5.75
CA ALA A 64 11.32 -7.51 -5.88
C ALA A 64 12.48 -8.50 -6.08
N PRO A 65 12.43 -9.70 -5.43
CA PRO A 65 13.55 -10.62 -5.41
C PRO A 65 13.78 -11.35 -6.75
N MET A 66 12.84 -11.27 -7.72
CA MET A 66 12.95 -11.92 -9.01
C MET A 66 12.26 -11.09 -10.10
N SER A 67 12.77 -11.22 -11.32
CA SER A 67 12.13 -10.71 -12.53
C SER A 67 10.90 -11.56 -12.92
N LEU A 68 9.88 -10.93 -13.49
CA LEU A 68 8.73 -11.56 -14.11
C LEU A 68 8.45 -10.96 -15.51
N LEU A 69 9.50 -10.55 -16.22
CA LEU A 69 9.36 -9.87 -17.51
C LEU A 69 9.08 -10.84 -18.66
N THR A 70 9.63 -12.04 -18.60
CA THR A 70 9.53 -13.04 -19.65
C THR A 70 8.85 -14.32 -19.16
N TYR A 71 8.45 -15.19 -20.10
CA TYR A 71 7.98 -16.53 -19.75
C TYR A 71 9.02 -17.33 -18.97
N GLU A 72 10.26 -17.24 -19.38
CA GLU A 72 11.41 -17.89 -18.76
C GLU A 72 11.61 -17.44 -17.32
N ASP A 73 11.37 -16.16 -17.03
CA ASP A 73 11.40 -15.60 -15.67
C ASP A 73 10.21 -16.10 -14.84
N VAL A 74 9.01 -16.12 -15.40
CA VAL A 74 7.76 -16.43 -14.69
C VAL A 74 7.62 -17.93 -14.41
N ARG A 75 7.98 -18.78 -15.36
CA ARG A 75 7.72 -20.23 -15.34
C ARG A 75 8.28 -20.93 -14.10
N PRO A 76 9.51 -20.67 -13.65
CA PRO A 76 10.06 -21.27 -12.43
C PRO A 76 9.23 -20.94 -11.16
N TRP A 77 8.64 -19.75 -11.12
CA TRP A 77 7.87 -19.25 -9.98
C TRP A 77 6.37 -19.52 -10.06
N ALA A 78 5.88 -20.19 -11.10
CA ALA A 78 4.45 -20.34 -11.38
C ALA A 78 3.65 -20.84 -10.16
N ARG A 79 4.15 -21.87 -9.44
CA ARG A 79 3.50 -22.38 -8.23
C ARG A 79 3.47 -21.36 -7.08
N ALA A 80 4.57 -20.64 -6.87
CA ALA A 80 4.65 -19.60 -5.86
C ALA A 80 3.72 -18.43 -6.20
N ILE A 81 3.67 -18.02 -7.47
CA ILE A 81 2.75 -17.00 -7.97
C ILE A 81 1.29 -17.43 -7.68
N LYS A 82 0.90 -18.65 -8.09
CA LYS A 82 -0.44 -19.17 -7.78
C LYS A 82 -0.76 -19.08 -6.29
N ASN A 83 0.15 -19.54 -5.43
CA ASN A 83 -0.08 -19.51 -3.98
C ASN A 83 -0.24 -18.08 -3.45
N LYS A 84 0.57 -17.15 -3.92
CA LYS A 84 0.52 -15.75 -3.47
C LYS A 84 -0.74 -15.02 -3.96
N VAL A 85 -1.14 -15.22 -5.21
CA VAL A 85 -2.33 -14.55 -5.76
C VAL A 85 -3.63 -15.14 -5.22
N THR A 86 -3.70 -16.46 -4.98
CA THR A 86 -4.89 -17.10 -4.38
C THR A 86 -5.11 -16.69 -2.94
N GLN A 87 -4.04 -16.40 -2.21
CA GLN A 87 -4.09 -15.84 -0.85
C GLN A 87 -4.20 -14.30 -0.85
N ARG A 88 -4.21 -13.65 -2.02
CA ARG A 88 -4.22 -12.19 -2.20
C ARG A 88 -3.08 -11.47 -1.48
N LEU A 89 -1.94 -12.15 -1.33
CA LEU A 89 -0.71 -11.56 -0.80
C LEU A 89 0.08 -10.81 -1.88
N MET A 90 -0.18 -11.08 -3.16
CA MET A 90 0.38 -10.40 -4.32
C MET A 90 -0.67 -10.23 -5.42
N PRO A 91 -0.68 -9.05 -6.08
CA PRO A 91 0.05 -7.85 -5.70
C PRO A 91 -0.41 -7.29 -4.34
N PRO A 92 0.44 -6.51 -3.63
CA PRO A 92 0.09 -5.95 -2.32
C PRO A 92 -0.97 -4.85 -2.48
N TRP A 93 -2.23 -5.22 -2.27
CA TRP A 93 -3.38 -4.34 -2.31
C TRP A 93 -4.39 -4.79 -1.26
N HIS A 94 -4.56 -3.99 -0.21
CA HIS A 94 -5.21 -4.44 1.02
C HIS A 94 -6.59 -3.81 1.24
N ILE A 95 -7.12 -3.02 0.29
CA ILE A 95 -8.50 -2.52 0.35
C ILE A 95 -9.46 -3.70 0.47
N GLU A 96 -10.34 -3.66 1.47
CA GLU A 96 -11.37 -4.68 1.64
C GLU A 96 -12.37 -4.61 0.49
N ARG A 97 -12.55 -5.73 -0.17
CA ARG A 97 -13.43 -5.84 -1.33
C ARG A 97 -14.89 -5.66 -0.89
N ASN A 98 -15.63 -4.96 -1.73
CA ASN A 98 -17.06 -4.68 -1.50
C ASN A 98 -17.35 -3.82 -0.26
N VAL A 99 -16.32 -3.18 0.33
CA VAL A 99 -16.47 -2.24 1.43
C VAL A 99 -16.09 -0.83 0.96
N GLY A 100 -17.06 0.05 0.92
CA GLY A 100 -16.87 1.44 0.51
C GLY A 100 -16.46 1.61 -0.96
N ILE A 101 -15.59 2.57 -1.23
CA ILE A 101 -15.16 2.96 -2.57
C ILE A 101 -14.13 1.96 -3.09
N GLN A 102 -14.32 1.50 -4.33
CA GLN A 102 -13.43 0.50 -4.98
C GLN A 102 -12.67 1.06 -6.18
N GLN A 103 -12.78 2.35 -6.47
CA GLN A 103 -12.15 2.99 -7.62
C GLN A 103 -10.95 3.82 -7.15
N PHE A 104 -9.77 3.33 -7.51
CA PHE A 104 -8.49 3.94 -7.14
C PHE A 104 -7.62 4.13 -8.38
N LYS A 105 -6.72 5.11 -8.32
CA LYS A 105 -5.64 5.26 -9.30
C LYS A 105 -4.62 4.13 -9.10
N ASP A 106 -4.06 3.66 -10.19
CA ASP A 106 -2.96 2.68 -10.18
C ASP A 106 -3.24 1.40 -9.36
N ASP A 107 -4.49 0.93 -9.36
CA ASP A 107 -4.89 -0.31 -8.71
C ASP A 107 -4.29 -1.55 -9.41
N PRO A 108 -3.31 -2.25 -8.80
CA PRO A 108 -2.71 -3.44 -9.36
C PRO A 108 -3.49 -4.72 -9.02
N SER A 109 -4.57 -4.63 -8.27
CA SER A 109 -5.28 -5.80 -7.75
C SER A 109 -5.78 -6.71 -8.86
N LEU A 110 -5.95 -7.98 -8.52
CA LEU A 110 -6.46 -9.00 -9.43
C LEU A 110 -7.94 -9.28 -9.12
N SER A 111 -8.73 -9.36 -10.20
CA SER A 111 -10.09 -9.89 -10.12
C SER A 111 -10.10 -11.38 -9.78
N ASP A 112 -11.23 -11.89 -9.28
CA ASP A 112 -11.40 -13.33 -9.02
C ASP A 112 -11.20 -14.16 -10.30
N ALA A 113 -11.63 -13.65 -11.44
CA ALA A 113 -11.45 -14.30 -12.74
C ALA A 113 -9.97 -14.37 -13.14
N GLU A 114 -9.17 -13.34 -12.89
CA GLU A 114 -7.73 -13.35 -13.17
C GLU A 114 -6.98 -14.29 -12.23
N ILE A 115 -7.32 -14.33 -10.96
CA ILE A 115 -6.76 -15.28 -9.99
C ILE A 115 -7.07 -16.72 -10.43
N ALA A 116 -8.33 -17.00 -10.80
CA ALA A 116 -8.73 -18.32 -11.28
C ALA A 116 -8.00 -18.71 -12.58
N ARG A 117 -7.80 -17.76 -13.49
CA ARG A 117 -7.05 -17.95 -14.74
C ARG A 117 -5.59 -18.29 -14.49
N ILE A 118 -4.91 -17.58 -13.59
CA ILE A 118 -3.54 -17.89 -13.19
C ILE A 118 -3.48 -19.28 -12.56
N ALA A 119 -4.40 -19.61 -11.67
CA ALA A 119 -4.44 -20.92 -11.02
C ALA A 119 -4.62 -22.06 -12.04
N ALA A 120 -5.58 -21.94 -12.94
CA ALA A 120 -5.83 -22.93 -13.99
C ALA A 120 -4.64 -23.10 -14.96
N TRP A 121 -3.99 -21.99 -15.32
CA TRP A 121 -2.77 -22.02 -16.12
C TRP A 121 -1.64 -22.81 -15.45
N VAL A 122 -1.41 -22.56 -14.15
CA VAL A 122 -0.39 -23.28 -13.37
C VAL A 122 -0.71 -24.76 -13.26
N ASP A 123 -1.98 -25.11 -13.00
CA ASP A 123 -2.45 -26.50 -12.87
C ASP A 123 -2.34 -27.28 -14.20
N ALA A 124 -2.48 -26.58 -15.33
CA ALA A 124 -2.26 -27.14 -16.67
C ALA A 124 -0.76 -27.30 -17.05
N GLY A 125 0.17 -27.08 -16.07
CA GLY A 125 1.61 -27.20 -16.32
C GLY A 125 2.27 -25.92 -16.81
N ALA A 126 1.59 -24.79 -16.73
CA ALA A 126 2.06 -23.45 -17.12
C ALA A 126 2.54 -23.38 -18.58
N PRO A 127 1.72 -23.72 -19.58
CA PRO A 127 2.11 -23.73 -20.99
C PRO A 127 2.43 -22.32 -21.50
N ARG A 128 3.44 -22.25 -22.41
CA ARG A 128 3.90 -20.98 -23.01
C ARG A 128 2.87 -20.36 -23.94
N GLY A 129 2.28 -21.17 -24.81
CA GLY A 129 1.43 -20.68 -25.92
C GLY A 129 2.22 -20.19 -27.13
N ASN A 130 1.51 -19.54 -28.05
CA ASN A 130 2.11 -19.01 -29.28
C ASN A 130 2.75 -17.65 -28.99
N ALA A 131 4.01 -17.47 -29.42
CA ALA A 131 4.73 -16.20 -29.24
C ALA A 131 4.06 -15.00 -29.96
N ALA A 132 3.29 -15.27 -31.02
CA ALA A 132 2.56 -14.22 -31.74
C ALA A 132 1.40 -13.60 -30.91
N ASP A 133 0.96 -14.30 -29.85
CA ASP A 133 -0.09 -13.81 -28.95
C ASP A 133 0.46 -12.94 -27.80
N LEU A 134 1.79 -12.80 -27.69
CA LEU A 134 2.39 -11.96 -26.65
C LEU A 134 2.05 -10.49 -26.89
N PRO A 135 1.58 -9.78 -25.86
CA PRO A 135 1.44 -8.33 -25.94
C PRO A 135 2.83 -7.67 -26.05
N ALA A 136 2.87 -6.48 -26.62
CA ALA A 136 4.09 -5.68 -26.62
C ALA A 136 4.62 -5.49 -25.19
N PRO A 137 5.93 -5.62 -24.95
CA PRO A 137 6.51 -5.36 -23.64
C PRO A 137 6.19 -3.93 -23.19
N PRO A 138 5.81 -3.71 -21.91
CA PRO A 138 5.64 -2.36 -21.39
C PRO A 138 6.98 -1.64 -21.37
N ALA A 139 6.96 -0.36 -21.70
CA ALA A 139 8.09 0.52 -21.48
C ALA A 139 8.10 0.93 -20.00
N PHE A 140 9.16 0.62 -19.29
CA PHE A 140 9.38 1.14 -17.95
C PHE A 140 10.23 2.41 -18.04
N PRO A 141 9.85 3.47 -17.32
CA PRO A 141 10.72 4.63 -17.20
C PRO A 141 12.04 4.20 -16.54
N ASP A 142 13.11 4.90 -16.86
CA ASP A 142 14.38 4.78 -16.14
C ASP A 142 14.11 4.98 -14.64
N ASP A 143 14.67 4.13 -13.79
CA ASP A 143 14.50 4.22 -12.34
C ASP A 143 15.05 5.55 -11.78
N GLU A 144 15.98 6.19 -12.49
CA GLU A 144 16.49 7.51 -12.16
C GLU A 144 15.61 8.66 -12.70
N ALA A 145 14.76 8.39 -13.69
CA ALA A 145 13.83 9.38 -14.20
C ALA A 145 12.78 9.77 -13.15
N TRP A 146 12.45 11.05 -13.10
CA TRP A 146 11.40 11.55 -12.23
C TRP A 146 10.02 11.28 -12.85
N HIS A 147 9.13 10.65 -12.08
CA HIS A 147 7.74 10.42 -12.51
C HIS A 147 6.99 11.75 -12.75
N ILE A 148 7.31 12.76 -11.95
CA ILE A 148 6.75 14.10 -12.05
C ILE A 148 7.29 14.91 -13.25
N GLY A 149 8.13 14.30 -14.11
CA GLY A 149 8.91 15.01 -15.13
C GLY A 149 10.10 15.76 -14.50
N THR A 150 10.76 16.63 -15.23
CA THR A 150 11.91 17.39 -14.73
C THR A 150 11.51 18.27 -13.55
N PRO A 151 12.07 18.07 -12.34
CA PRO A 151 11.85 18.98 -11.22
C PRO A 151 12.48 20.35 -11.47
N ASP A 152 11.87 21.41 -10.92
CA ASP A 152 12.45 22.75 -10.90
C ASP A 152 13.50 22.89 -9.81
N LEU A 153 13.39 22.10 -8.75
CA LEU A 153 14.29 22.08 -7.60
C LEU A 153 14.47 20.65 -7.09
N ILE A 154 15.71 20.28 -6.82
CA ILE A 154 16.04 19.01 -6.15
C ILE A 154 16.73 19.35 -4.83
N VAL A 155 16.22 18.81 -3.73
CA VAL A 155 16.82 18.91 -2.40
C VAL A 155 17.30 17.52 -1.99
N GLU A 156 18.53 17.40 -1.55
CA GLU A 156 19.16 16.15 -1.11
C GLU A 156 19.45 16.17 0.39
N ILE A 157 19.58 14.99 1.02
CA ILE A 157 20.13 14.91 2.38
C ILE A 157 21.51 15.59 2.42
N PRO A 158 21.85 16.30 3.52
CA PRO A 158 23.04 17.17 3.56
C PRO A 158 24.37 16.42 3.43
N LYS A 159 24.38 15.11 3.69
CA LYS A 159 25.53 14.23 3.52
C LYS A 159 25.10 12.82 3.13
N PRO A 160 25.90 12.08 2.36
CA PRO A 160 25.61 10.68 2.07
C PRO A 160 25.50 9.86 3.36
N HIS A 161 24.60 8.87 3.36
CA HIS A 161 24.42 7.92 4.45
C HIS A 161 24.89 6.52 4.02
N THR A 162 25.78 5.91 4.81
CA THR A 162 26.23 4.54 4.56
C THR A 162 25.36 3.55 5.32
N VAL A 163 24.65 2.70 4.59
CA VAL A 163 23.87 1.58 5.13
C VAL A 163 24.78 0.36 5.16
N PRO A 164 25.03 -0.26 6.34
CA PRO A 164 25.91 -1.42 6.45
C PRO A 164 25.31 -2.63 5.71
N ALA A 165 26.19 -3.59 5.35
CA ALA A 165 25.74 -4.82 4.68
C ALA A 165 24.80 -5.68 5.54
N ALA A 166 24.93 -5.63 6.87
CA ALA A 166 24.16 -6.41 7.82
C ALA A 166 23.89 -5.62 9.10
N GLY A 167 22.84 -5.99 9.82
CA GLY A 167 22.41 -5.34 11.05
C GLY A 167 20.89 -5.28 11.13
N GLY A 168 20.39 -4.56 12.12
CA GLY A 168 18.98 -4.24 12.24
C GLY A 168 18.59 -3.04 11.37
N ASP A 169 17.31 -2.75 11.33
CA ASP A 169 16.77 -1.56 10.68
C ASP A 169 17.31 -0.28 11.29
N LEU A 170 17.48 0.74 10.46
CA LEU A 170 17.98 2.05 10.86
C LEU A 170 16.93 3.12 10.57
N TRP A 171 16.66 3.97 11.55
CA TRP A 171 15.81 5.16 11.42
C TRP A 171 16.68 6.40 11.55
N ILE A 172 16.72 7.20 10.50
CA ILE A 172 17.62 8.37 10.44
C ILE A 172 16.82 9.58 9.94
N ASP A 173 16.98 10.69 10.65
CA ASP A 173 16.46 11.99 10.23
C ASP A 173 17.58 12.89 9.70
N TYR A 174 17.31 13.55 8.59
CA TYR A 174 18.11 14.65 8.07
C TYR A 174 17.24 15.86 7.82
N ILE A 175 17.74 17.04 8.11
CA ILE A 175 17.13 18.31 7.75
C ILE A 175 18.04 18.99 6.74
N ALA A 176 17.48 19.36 5.59
CA ALA A 176 18.14 20.11 4.53
C ALA A 176 17.43 21.44 4.31
N ASP A 177 18.19 22.49 4.00
CA ASP A 177 17.65 23.74 3.54
C ASP A 177 17.04 23.54 2.13
N SER A 178 15.85 24.06 1.89
CA SER A 178 15.24 23.99 0.56
C SER A 178 15.93 24.91 -0.47
N GLY A 179 16.63 25.94 -0.01
CA GLY A 179 17.17 26.98 -0.89
C GLY A 179 16.12 27.91 -1.48
N MET A 180 14.88 27.84 -1.04
CA MET A 180 13.79 28.70 -1.52
C MET A 180 13.98 30.14 -1.06
N THR A 181 14.00 31.08 -1.99
CA THR A 181 14.14 32.51 -1.73
C THR A 181 12.83 33.29 -1.90
N GLU A 182 11.81 32.66 -2.40
CA GLU A 182 10.46 33.19 -2.59
C GLU A 182 9.41 32.10 -2.38
N ASP A 183 8.18 32.51 -2.07
CA ASP A 183 7.05 31.61 -1.94
C ASP A 183 6.64 31.07 -3.31
N ARG A 184 6.44 29.76 -3.41
CA ARG A 184 6.04 29.09 -4.64
C ARG A 184 4.94 28.05 -4.36
N TYR A 185 4.13 27.80 -5.36
CA TYR A 185 3.10 26.79 -5.33
C TYR A 185 3.56 25.49 -6.02
N LEU A 186 3.62 24.42 -5.25
CA LEU A 186 4.02 23.09 -5.70
C LEU A 186 2.90 22.47 -6.54
N GLN A 187 3.26 22.00 -7.74
CA GLN A 187 2.40 21.26 -8.65
C GLN A 187 2.58 19.75 -8.51
N ALA A 188 3.80 19.33 -8.26
CA ALA A 188 4.13 17.91 -8.10
C ALA A 188 5.38 17.74 -7.24
N VAL A 189 5.50 16.59 -6.59
CA VAL A 189 6.62 16.25 -5.71
C VAL A 189 6.92 14.76 -5.77
N GLU A 190 8.20 14.42 -5.72
CA GLU A 190 8.65 13.02 -5.69
C GLU A 190 9.88 12.87 -4.80
N ALA A 191 9.78 12.05 -3.77
CA ALA A 191 10.91 11.62 -2.96
C ALA A 191 11.50 10.34 -3.53
N LYS A 192 12.82 10.23 -3.57
CA LYS A 192 13.55 9.07 -4.10
C LYS A 192 14.77 8.74 -3.26
N PRO A 193 15.11 7.45 -3.09
CA PRO A 193 16.46 7.05 -2.73
C PRO A 193 17.48 7.61 -3.72
N GLY A 194 18.71 7.74 -3.30
CA GLY A 194 19.82 8.01 -4.19
C GLY A 194 20.06 6.88 -5.18
N PRO A 195 20.79 7.14 -6.28
CA PRO A 195 21.12 6.13 -7.28
C PRO A 195 21.71 4.86 -6.67
N GLY A 196 21.13 3.72 -6.99
CA GLY A 196 21.58 2.41 -6.50
C GLY A 196 21.18 2.06 -5.06
N ALA A 197 20.55 2.97 -4.31
CA ALA A 197 20.18 2.75 -2.90
C ALA A 197 18.75 2.19 -2.70
N ARG A 198 17.98 2.01 -3.78
CA ARG A 198 16.59 1.57 -3.71
C ARG A 198 16.39 0.26 -2.95
N ALA A 199 17.34 -0.66 -3.03
CA ALA A 199 17.27 -1.96 -2.37
C ALA A 199 17.40 -1.91 -0.84
N VAL A 200 17.92 -0.81 -0.28
CA VAL A 200 18.12 -0.64 1.17
C VAL A 200 17.16 0.36 1.81
N VAL A 201 16.40 1.13 1.01
CA VAL A 201 15.41 2.09 1.52
C VAL A 201 14.04 1.42 1.58
N HIS A 202 13.55 1.13 2.79
CA HIS A 202 12.22 0.58 2.99
C HIS A 202 11.14 1.64 2.69
N HIS A 203 11.29 2.81 3.31
CA HIS A 203 10.53 4.01 2.97
C HIS A 203 11.31 5.28 3.31
N LEU A 204 10.92 6.37 2.69
CA LEU A 204 11.44 7.72 2.93
C LEU A 204 10.24 8.66 2.98
N LEU A 205 9.99 9.27 4.13
CA LEU A 205 9.02 10.34 4.26
C LEU A 205 9.74 11.68 4.20
N THR A 206 9.13 12.63 3.51
CA THR A 206 9.60 14.01 3.50
C THR A 206 8.55 14.92 4.12
N TYR A 207 9.03 15.87 4.92
CA TYR A 207 8.20 16.86 5.60
C TYR A 207 8.71 18.26 5.26
N LEU A 208 7.80 19.15 5.03
CA LEU A 208 8.09 20.57 4.81
C LEU A 208 8.05 21.28 6.16
N ILE A 209 9.17 21.86 6.55
CA ILE A 209 9.31 22.71 7.73
C ILE A 209 9.25 24.16 7.28
N GLN A 210 8.25 24.91 7.73
CA GLN A 210 8.06 26.32 7.39
C GLN A 210 7.22 27.03 8.45
N ASP A 211 7.34 28.35 8.53
CA ASP A 211 6.51 29.13 9.43
C ASP A 211 5.02 29.01 9.05
N VAL A 212 4.21 28.72 10.05
CA VAL A 212 2.76 28.58 9.91
C VAL A 212 2.10 29.91 10.22
N ASP A 213 1.36 30.42 9.23
CA ASP A 213 0.52 31.59 9.38
C ASP A 213 -0.91 31.13 9.71
N GLN A 214 -1.45 31.58 10.84
CA GLN A 214 -2.80 31.19 11.29
C GLN A 214 -3.89 31.63 10.31
N ASP A 215 -3.73 32.77 9.63
CA ASP A 215 -4.68 33.20 8.62
C ASP A 215 -4.66 32.27 7.41
N GLU A 216 -3.49 31.72 7.04
CA GLU A 216 -3.36 30.71 5.99
C GLU A 216 -4.00 29.37 6.39
N VAL A 217 -3.86 28.97 7.68
CA VAL A 217 -4.53 27.79 8.24
C VAL A 217 -6.05 27.98 8.22
N LEU A 218 -6.56 29.10 8.72
CA LEU A 218 -8.00 29.40 8.75
C LEU A 218 -8.58 29.49 7.33
N ALA A 219 -7.80 29.97 6.38
CA ALA A 219 -8.18 29.98 4.96
C ALA A 219 -8.11 28.60 4.30
N GLY A 220 -7.61 27.56 5.00
CA GLY A 220 -7.44 26.20 4.46
C GLY A 220 -6.33 26.08 3.42
N ARG A 221 -5.33 26.97 3.46
CA ARG A 221 -4.17 26.96 2.57
C ARG A 221 -2.97 26.25 3.15
N LEU A 222 -2.89 26.12 4.49
CA LEU A 222 -1.89 25.33 5.20
C LEU A 222 -2.56 24.26 6.07
N ASP A 223 -1.79 23.25 6.48
CA ASP A 223 -2.23 22.21 7.39
C ASP A 223 -2.57 22.84 8.77
N ASP A 224 -3.70 22.48 9.36
CA ASP A 224 -4.23 23.08 10.59
C ASP A 224 -3.62 22.52 11.89
N ARG A 225 -2.80 21.48 11.80
CA ARG A 225 -2.13 20.84 12.93
C ARG A 225 -0.69 20.46 12.62
N PRO A 226 0.17 21.41 12.28
CA PRO A 226 1.56 21.09 12.06
C PRO A 226 2.20 20.75 13.40
N THR A 227 2.70 19.53 13.57
CA THR A 227 3.58 19.19 14.69
C THR A 227 4.93 19.83 14.40
N ASN A 228 5.41 20.71 15.27
CA ASN A 228 6.70 21.41 15.13
C ASN A 228 6.85 22.21 13.81
N ASN A 229 5.81 22.84 13.31
CA ASN A 229 5.77 23.53 12.01
C ASN A 229 6.11 22.63 10.81
N GLU A 230 5.86 21.33 10.93
CA GLU A 230 6.08 20.35 9.87
C GLU A 230 4.78 19.94 9.22
N SER A 231 4.76 19.91 7.91
CA SER A 231 3.65 19.32 7.14
C SER A 231 4.16 18.22 6.23
N PHE A 232 3.38 17.14 6.08
CA PHE A 232 3.72 16.06 5.18
C PHE A 232 3.86 16.56 3.74
N LEU A 233 4.97 16.21 3.10
CA LEU A 233 5.28 16.63 1.75
C LEU A 233 5.08 15.49 0.75
N ASN A 234 5.81 14.39 0.91
CA ASN A 234 5.72 13.22 0.04
C ASN A 234 6.37 12.01 0.70
N GLU A 235 6.04 10.83 0.21
CA GLU A 235 6.63 9.57 0.63
C GLU A 235 7.15 8.78 -0.57
N PHE A 236 8.34 8.19 -0.42
CA PHE A 236 8.77 7.05 -1.21
C PHE A 236 8.47 5.76 -0.45
N ALA A 237 7.76 4.86 -1.07
CA ALA A 237 7.57 3.48 -0.62
C ALA A 237 7.51 2.56 -1.84
N VAL A 238 7.68 1.25 -1.64
CA VAL A 238 7.64 0.29 -2.76
C VAL A 238 6.31 0.37 -3.51
N GLY A 239 6.40 0.64 -4.81
CA GLY A 239 5.24 0.76 -5.69
C GLY A 239 4.50 2.10 -5.61
N LYS A 240 5.04 3.12 -4.90
CA LYS A 240 4.55 4.49 -4.96
C LYS A 240 5.42 5.31 -5.91
N ASN A 241 4.77 6.07 -6.77
CA ASN A 241 5.37 7.09 -7.62
C ASN A 241 5.29 8.47 -6.95
N GLY A 242 5.80 9.50 -7.64
CA GLY A 242 5.64 10.89 -7.25
C GLY A 242 4.17 11.31 -7.21
N ASP A 243 3.87 12.32 -6.43
CA ASP A 243 2.54 12.90 -6.33
C ASP A 243 2.42 14.07 -7.33
N ILE A 244 1.51 13.93 -8.29
CA ILE A 244 1.08 15.01 -9.18
C ILE A 244 -0.28 15.49 -8.67
N LEU A 245 -0.32 16.74 -8.21
CA LEU A 245 -1.54 17.30 -7.63
C LEU A 245 -2.60 17.49 -8.71
N PRO A 246 -3.89 17.31 -8.39
CA PRO A 246 -4.98 17.55 -9.32
C PRO A 246 -4.92 18.99 -9.89
N GLU A 247 -5.45 19.19 -11.08
CA GLU A 247 -5.49 20.50 -11.71
C GLU A 247 -6.13 21.55 -10.79
N GLY A 248 -5.52 22.74 -10.74
CA GLY A 248 -5.96 23.81 -9.86
C GLY A 248 -5.59 23.64 -8.40
N THR A 249 -4.98 22.51 -8.01
CA THR A 249 -4.54 22.22 -6.65
C THR A 249 -3.05 22.44 -6.49
N ALA A 250 -2.64 23.03 -5.37
CA ALA A 250 -1.23 23.26 -5.05
C ALA A 250 -0.95 23.09 -3.55
N LYS A 251 0.33 22.96 -3.21
CA LYS A 251 0.82 23.11 -1.82
C LYS A 251 1.78 24.31 -1.77
N LEU A 252 1.60 25.17 -0.78
CA LEU A 252 2.48 26.33 -0.60
C LEU A 252 3.82 25.89 -0.02
N VAL A 253 4.91 26.32 -0.66
CA VAL A 253 6.29 26.19 -0.15
C VAL A 253 6.82 27.61 0.03
N LYS A 254 7.09 28.00 1.27
CA LYS A 254 7.54 29.34 1.64
C LYS A 254 9.04 29.53 1.45
N ALA A 255 9.45 30.76 1.26
CA ALA A 255 10.86 31.14 1.31
C ALA A 255 11.48 30.72 2.65
N GLY A 256 12.74 30.27 2.63
CA GLY A 256 13.45 29.81 3.82
C GLY A 256 12.95 28.50 4.41
N SER A 257 12.03 27.80 3.76
CA SER A 257 11.58 26.49 4.19
C SER A 257 12.73 25.48 4.23
N LYS A 258 12.57 24.44 5.05
CA LYS A 258 13.49 23.30 5.12
C LYS A 258 12.72 22.02 4.83
N ILE A 259 13.44 20.96 4.51
CA ILE A 259 12.87 19.64 4.29
C ILE A 259 13.51 18.68 5.28
N ARG A 260 12.67 18.01 6.08
CA ARG A 260 13.09 16.87 6.88
C ARG A 260 12.87 15.60 6.08
N PHE A 261 13.90 14.79 6.00
CA PHE A 261 13.91 13.43 5.45
C PHE A 261 13.90 12.46 6.63
N ASN A 262 12.85 11.67 6.74
CA ASN A 262 12.76 10.57 7.69
C ASN A 262 12.96 9.25 6.92
N LEU A 263 14.08 8.60 7.15
CA LEU A 263 14.56 7.46 6.37
C LEU A 263 14.53 6.19 7.22
N HIS A 264 13.89 5.16 6.67
CA HIS A 264 13.94 3.81 7.20
C HIS A 264 14.74 2.93 6.24
N TYR A 265 15.94 2.51 6.69
CA TYR A 265 16.80 1.62 5.95
C TYR A 265 16.73 0.19 6.46
N HIS A 266 16.81 -0.76 5.54
CA HIS A 266 16.98 -2.19 5.81
C HIS A 266 18.24 -2.72 5.12
N PRO A 267 19.23 -3.27 5.85
CA PRO A 267 20.44 -3.85 5.26
C PRO A 267 20.13 -4.99 4.29
N SER A 268 20.75 -4.98 3.10
CA SER A 268 20.43 -5.92 2.02
C SER A 268 21.52 -6.96 1.74
N GLY A 269 22.51 -7.13 2.63
CA GLY A 269 23.66 -8.02 2.43
C GLY A 269 24.86 -7.36 1.73
N LYS A 270 24.71 -6.10 1.30
CA LYS A 270 25.75 -5.29 0.67
C LYS A 270 25.77 -3.90 1.25
N GLU A 271 26.95 -3.43 1.64
CA GLU A 271 27.11 -2.01 2.03
C GLU A 271 26.69 -1.10 0.88
N THR A 272 25.85 -0.14 1.17
CA THR A 272 25.26 0.76 0.17
C THR A 272 25.29 2.18 0.68
N VAL A 273 25.68 3.12 -0.17
CA VAL A 273 25.64 4.55 0.14
C VAL A 273 24.38 5.14 -0.47
N ASP A 274 23.57 5.81 0.35
CA ASP A 274 22.39 6.53 -0.09
C ASP A 274 22.62 8.05 -0.06
N ARG A 275 22.03 8.73 -1.02
CA ARG A 275 21.87 10.17 -1.10
C ARG A 275 20.42 10.49 -1.47
N ALA A 276 19.54 10.23 -0.52
CA ALA A 276 18.11 10.42 -0.70
C ALA A 276 17.80 11.88 -1.08
N ARG A 277 16.82 12.05 -1.94
CA ARG A 277 16.50 13.33 -2.55
C ARG A 277 14.99 13.49 -2.76
N VAL A 278 14.54 14.74 -2.86
CA VAL A 278 13.18 15.08 -3.24
C VAL A 278 13.21 16.09 -4.38
N GLY A 279 12.44 15.80 -5.43
CA GLY A 279 12.21 16.70 -6.56
C GLY A 279 10.92 17.46 -6.38
N LEU A 280 10.98 18.78 -6.55
CA LEU A 280 9.87 19.71 -6.45
C LEU A 280 9.60 20.32 -7.81
N LYS A 281 8.35 20.27 -8.26
CA LYS A 281 7.90 20.92 -9.49
C LYS A 281 6.86 21.95 -9.15
N PHE A 282 7.09 23.18 -9.59
CA PHE A 282 6.27 24.33 -9.22
C PHE A 282 5.40 24.81 -10.38
N TYR A 283 4.29 25.41 -10.04
CA TYR A 283 3.55 26.24 -10.98
C TYR A 283 4.36 27.49 -11.36
N PRO A 284 4.08 28.11 -12.51
CA PRO A 284 4.71 29.38 -12.88
C PRO A 284 4.57 30.45 -11.79
N LYS A 285 5.56 31.37 -11.71
CA LYS A 285 5.48 32.48 -10.75
C LYS A 285 4.18 33.29 -10.94
N GLY A 286 3.59 33.67 -9.81
CA GLY A 286 2.33 34.41 -9.80
C GLY A 286 1.07 33.57 -10.00
N TYR A 287 1.21 32.23 -10.19
CA TYR A 287 0.06 31.33 -10.20
C TYR A 287 -0.71 31.39 -8.89
N LYS A 288 -2.03 31.43 -8.99
CA LYS A 288 -2.93 31.37 -7.84
C LYS A 288 -3.74 30.09 -7.91
N PRO A 289 -3.46 29.09 -7.06
CA PRO A 289 -4.21 27.86 -7.06
C PRO A 289 -5.64 28.11 -6.60
N LYS A 290 -6.57 27.34 -7.14
CA LYS A 290 -7.95 27.35 -6.70
C LYS A 290 -8.11 26.58 -5.38
N TYR A 291 -7.33 25.51 -5.23
CA TYR A 291 -7.38 24.61 -4.07
C TYR A 291 -5.99 24.39 -3.47
N HIS A 292 -5.97 24.13 -2.17
CA HIS A 292 -4.75 23.81 -1.44
C HIS A 292 -4.84 22.39 -0.89
N GLN A 293 -3.78 21.58 -1.11
CA GLN A 293 -3.70 20.23 -0.58
C GLN A 293 -3.29 20.26 0.88
N ILE A 294 -4.06 19.56 1.69
CA ILE A 294 -3.81 19.30 3.10
C ILE A 294 -3.62 17.79 3.29
N SER A 295 -2.66 17.40 4.14
CA SER A 295 -2.43 16.00 4.51
C SER A 295 -2.16 15.93 5.99
N LEU A 296 -3.03 15.23 6.74
CA LEU A 296 -2.90 15.09 8.20
C LEU A 296 -2.94 13.63 8.65
N GLN A 297 -2.32 13.40 9.80
CA GLN A 297 -2.49 12.18 10.58
C GLN A 297 -3.74 12.27 11.43
N ILE A 298 -4.72 11.42 11.17
CA ILE A 298 -5.95 11.34 11.96
C ILE A 298 -5.88 10.11 12.85
N ALA A 299 -6.29 10.23 14.10
CA ALA A 299 -6.15 9.25 15.19
C ALA A 299 -4.71 9.11 15.72
N ASN A 300 -3.86 10.11 15.53
CA ASN A 300 -2.49 10.10 16.04
C ASN A 300 -2.46 10.38 17.56
N ALA A 301 -2.90 9.40 18.35
CA ALA A 301 -2.95 9.48 19.80
C ALA A 301 -1.62 9.01 20.40
N HIS A 302 -0.61 9.88 20.39
CA HIS A 302 0.73 9.56 20.90
C HIS A 302 0.71 9.07 22.35
N GLU A 303 0.05 9.79 23.25
CA GLU A 303 0.08 9.50 24.69
C GLU A 303 -1.03 8.53 25.12
N GLU A 304 -2.03 8.30 24.27
CA GLU A 304 -3.22 7.50 24.57
C GLU A 304 -3.17 6.09 23.96
N LEU A 305 -2.13 5.77 23.19
CA LEU A 305 -2.01 4.46 22.58
C LEU A 305 -1.69 3.40 23.64
N ASP A 306 -2.69 2.59 23.96
CA ASP A 306 -2.66 1.55 24.98
C ASP A 306 -3.00 0.19 24.37
N ILE A 307 -1.99 -0.69 24.26
CA ILE A 307 -2.14 -2.02 23.70
C ILE A 307 -1.68 -3.06 24.74
N PRO A 308 -2.60 -3.55 25.59
CA PRO A 308 -2.25 -4.51 26.62
C PRO A 308 -1.73 -5.85 26.05
N ALA A 309 -0.98 -6.59 26.88
CA ALA A 309 -0.48 -7.90 26.53
C ALA A 309 -1.62 -8.89 26.20
N ASN A 310 -1.41 -9.72 25.20
CA ASN A 310 -2.33 -10.78 24.76
C ASN A 310 -3.75 -10.31 24.40
N THR A 311 -3.91 -9.08 23.95
CA THR A 311 -5.21 -8.51 23.55
C THR A 311 -5.27 -8.12 22.08
N VAL A 312 -6.49 -8.02 21.58
CA VAL A 312 -6.81 -7.26 20.37
C VAL A 312 -7.48 -5.97 20.81
N THR A 313 -6.91 -4.83 20.40
CA THR A 313 -7.39 -3.51 20.79
C THR A 313 -7.91 -2.74 19.57
N ARG A 314 -8.87 -1.85 19.81
CA ARG A 314 -9.39 -0.90 18.85
C ARG A 314 -9.06 0.51 19.32
N HIS A 315 -8.62 1.35 18.40
CA HIS A 315 -8.35 2.76 18.62
C HIS A 315 -9.17 3.58 17.62
N ASP A 316 -9.67 4.70 18.07
CA ASP A 316 -10.54 5.58 17.31
C ASP A 316 -9.97 6.99 17.29
N GLY A 317 -10.10 7.66 16.15
CA GLY A 317 -9.71 9.05 16.01
C GLY A 317 -10.64 9.82 15.09
N TYR A 318 -10.77 11.12 15.36
CA TYR A 318 -11.78 11.96 14.74
C TYR A 318 -11.19 13.26 14.23
N TYR A 319 -11.70 13.71 13.08
CA TYR A 319 -11.39 15.01 12.51
C TYR A 319 -12.66 15.64 11.93
N THR A 320 -12.97 16.89 12.28
CA THR A 320 -14.14 17.58 11.75
C THR A 320 -13.75 18.53 10.64
N PHE A 321 -14.34 18.35 9.47
CA PHE A 321 -14.16 19.28 8.35
C PHE A 321 -14.96 20.57 8.59
N SER A 322 -14.26 21.69 8.75
CA SER A 322 -14.89 23.02 8.93
C SER A 322 -15.51 23.55 7.65
N ARG A 323 -15.14 23.04 6.49
CA ARG A 323 -15.59 23.42 5.15
C ARG A 323 -15.89 22.16 4.34
N PRO A 324 -16.62 22.25 3.21
CA PRO A 324 -16.73 21.11 2.31
C PRO A 324 -15.35 20.63 1.87
N ALA A 325 -15.18 19.32 1.78
CA ALA A 325 -13.89 18.71 1.46
C ALA A 325 -14.01 17.65 0.37
N ARG A 326 -12.98 17.59 -0.48
CA ARG A 326 -12.74 16.49 -1.42
C ARG A 326 -11.54 15.69 -0.93
N VAL A 327 -11.78 14.48 -0.42
CA VAL A 327 -10.73 13.58 0.03
C VAL A 327 -10.12 12.89 -1.19
N THR A 328 -8.78 12.97 -1.35
CA THR A 328 -8.08 12.45 -2.52
C THR A 328 -7.29 11.18 -2.24
N ALA A 329 -6.81 10.99 -1.02
CA ALA A 329 -6.06 9.80 -0.65
C ALA A 329 -6.22 9.43 0.82
N ILE A 330 -6.01 8.14 1.11
CA ILE A 330 -5.94 7.58 2.46
C ILE A 330 -4.78 6.60 2.55
N GLN A 331 -4.20 6.47 3.75
CA GLN A 331 -3.15 5.50 4.05
C GLN A 331 -3.22 5.07 5.51
N ALA A 332 -3.24 3.78 5.78
CA ALA A 332 -3.09 3.26 7.13
C ALA A 332 -1.63 3.32 7.58
N HIS A 333 -1.39 3.71 8.82
CA HIS A 333 -0.07 3.61 9.44
C HIS A 333 -0.17 3.03 10.85
N MET A 334 0.46 1.89 11.00
CA MET A 334 0.65 1.13 12.24
C MET A 334 2.01 0.43 12.14
N HIS A 335 2.41 -0.34 13.16
CA HIS A 335 3.59 -1.19 13.09
C HIS A 335 3.21 -2.70 13.07
N ASN A 336 4.04 -3.55 13.66
CA ASN A 336 3.92 -5.01 13.56
C ASN A 336 2.60 -5.60 14.08
N ARG A 337 1.92 -4.89 15.00
CA ARG A 337 0.65 -5.36 15.57
C ARG A 337 -0.57 -4.85 14.85
N GLY A 338 -0.39 -3.87 13.95
CA GLY A 338 -1.47 -3.37 13.12
C GLY A 338 -2.09 -4.45 12.24
N LYS A 339 -3.43 -4.47 12.12
CA LYS A 339 -4.16 -5.49 11.34
C LYS A 339 -5.17 -4.93 10.38
N ARG A 340 -5.84 -3.83 10.76
CA ARG A 340 -6.95 -3.31 9.99
C ARG A 340 -7.15 -1.84 10.29
N MET A 341 -7.57 -1.08 9.29
CA MET A 341 -8.06 0.28 9.44
C MET A 341 -9.36 0.46 8.65
N CYS A 342 -10.30 1.22 9.22
CA CYS A 342 -11.44 1.75 8.49
C CYS A 342 -11.48 3.27 8.58
N VAL A 343 -12.00 3.90 7.54
CA VAL A 343 -12.29 5.32 7.50
C VAL A 343 -13.77 5.50 7.20
N GLU A 344 -14.46 6.25 8.04
CA GLU A 344 -15.90 6.54 7.94
C GLU A 344 -16.11 8.05 7.91
N ALA A 345 -17.16 8.48 7.21
CA ALA A 345 -17.66 9.84 7.23
C ALA A 345 -18.99 9.89 8.00
N ILE A 346 -19.02 10.58 9.11
CA ILE A 346 -20.25 10.87 9.86
C ILE A 346 -20.73 12.23 9.37
N LEU A 347 -21.80 12.21 8.57
CA LEU A 347 -22.36 13.39 7.95
C LEU A 347 -23.09 14.28 8.97
N PRO A 348 -23.32 15.58 8.69
CA PRO A 348 -23.99 16.50 9.61
C PRO A 348 -25.41 16.08 9.99
N ASN A 349 -26.04 15.23 9.20
CA ASN A 349 -27.37 14.64 9.51
C ASN A 349 -27.29 13.38 10.39
N GLY A 350 -26.13 13.03 10.92
CA GLY A 350 -25.89 11.87 11.77
C GLY A 350 -25.72 10.55 11.02
N ARG A 351 -25.84 10.51 9.70
CA ARG A 351 -25.64 9.29 8.92
C ARG A 351 -24.14 8.98 8.81
N ALA A 352 -23.73 7.80 9.24
CA ALA A 352 -22.39 7.28 9.01
C ALA A 352 -22.31 6.57 7.64
N GLN A 353 -21.19 6.76 6.96
CA GLN A 353 -20.87 6.12 5.68
C GLN A 353 -19.44 5.62 5.75
N THR A 354 -19.23 4.33 5.63
CA THR A 354 -17.86 3.77 5.48
C THR A 354 -17.30 4.18 4.14
N LEU A 355 -16.19 4.92 4.15
CA LEU A 355 -15.47 5.28 2.94
C LEU A 355 -14.66 4.10 2.46
N ASN A 356 -13.83 3.50 3.33
CA ASN A 356 -13.08 2.28 3.06
C ASN A 356 -12.67 1.57 4.34
N CYS A 357 -12.44 0.27 4.23
CA CYS A 357 -11.65 -0.52 5.15
C CYS A 357 -10.48 -1.15 4.41
N MET A 358 -9.38 -1.38 5.11
CA MET A 358 -8.21 -2.05 4.57
C MET A 358 -7.53 -2.92 5.62
N TYR A 359 -7.02 -4.06 5.21
CA TYR A 359 -6.09 -4.82 6.02
C TYR A 359 -4.75 -4.08 6.06
N PHE A 360 -3.98 -4.29 7.13
CA PHE A 360 -2.67 -3.69 7.27
C PHE A 360 -1.59 -4.77 7.32
N ASP A 361 -0.54 -4.57 6.54
CA ASP A 361 0.69 -5.35 6.57
C ASP A 361 1.87 -4.38 6.62
N PHE A 362 2.64 -4.43 7.71
CA PHE A 362 3.76 -3.52 7.96
C PHE A 362 4.81 -3.52 6.84
N ASN A 363 4.94 -4.63 6.09
CA ASN A 363 5.86 -4.70 4.96
C ASN A 363 5.45 -3.81 3.77
N TRP A 364 4.22 -3.27 3.77
CA TRP A 364 3.66 -2.54 2.65
C TRP A 364 3.02 -1.23 3.07
N HIS A 365 3.77 -0.15 2.98
CA HIS A 365 3.23 1.20 3.14
C HIS A 365 2.51 1.60 1.86
N LYS A 366 1.17 1.48 1.83
CA LYS A 366 0.35 1.74 0.64
C LYS A 366 -0.50 2.98 0.82
N VAL A 367 -0.28 3.95 -0.09
CA VAL A 367 -1.18 5.08 -0.27
C VAL A 367 -2.25 4.69 -1.28
N TYR A 368 -3.50 4.93 -0.97
CA TYR A 368 -4.65 4.67 -1.83
C TYR A 368 -5.20 5.99 -2.34
N ASN A 369 -4.84 6.33 -3.58
CA ASN A 369 -5.36 7.51 -4.26
C ASN A 369 -6.70 7.16 -4.92
N TYR A 370 -7.77 7.83 -4.53
CA TYR A 370 -9.06 7.65 -5.19
C TYR A 370 -8.99 8.07 -6.66
N ALA A 371 -9.69 7.36 -7.54
CA ALA A 371 -9.97 7.85 -8.89
C ALA A 371 -10.72 9.19 -8.81
N ASP A 372 -10.46 10.11 -9.73
CA ASP A 372 -10.95 11.49 -9.61
C ASP A 372 -12.48 11.57 -9.50
N GLU A 373 -13.18 10.71 -10.23
CA GLU A 373 -14.63 10.58 -10.21
C GLU A 373 -15.16 9.91 -8.91
N ALA A 374 -14.31 9.20 -8.17
CA ALA A 374 -14.68 8.46 -6.97
C ALA A 374 -14.26 9.15 -5.67
N THR A 375 -13.49 10.25 -5.74
CA THR A 375 -13.05 10.98 -4.54
C THR A 375 -14.24 11.35 -3.65
N PRO A 376 -14.26 11.04 -2.33
CA PRO A 376 -15.32 11.47 -1.43
C PRO A 376 -15.51 12.99 -1.47
N LEU A 377 -16.76 13.43 -1.68
CA LEU A 377 -17.19 14.83 -1.53
C LEU A 377 -18.00 14.92 -0.25
N LEU A 378 -17.47 15.60 0.74
CA LEU A 378 -17.99 15.66 2.10
C LEU A 378 -18.44 17.09 2.42
N PRO A 379 -19.68 17.30 2.91
CA PRO A 379 -20.15 18.64 3.30
C PRO A 379 -19.42 19.15 4.55
N ALA A 380 -19.43 20.45 4.76
CA ALA A 380 -18.96 21.07 6.00
C ALA A 380 -19.64 20.45 7.22
N GLY A 381 -18.92 20.32 8.34
CA GLY A 381 -19.40 19.66 9.56
C GLY A 381 -19.35 18.13 9.52
N THR A 382 -18.87 17.51 8.44
CA THR A 382 -18.62 16.06 8.42
C THR A 382 -17.50 15.72 9.38
N VAL A 383 -17.71 14.71 10.22
CA VAL A 383 -16.67 14.13 11.07
C VAL A 383 -16.09 12.92 10.36
N LEU A 384 -14.80 12.98 10.05
CA LEU A 384 -14.04 11.82 9.60
C LEU A 384 -13.66 11.00 10.82
N HIS A 385 -14.01 9.72 10.81
CA HIS A 385 -13.74 8.77 11.86
C HIS A 385 -12.79 7.70 11.35
N THR A 386 -11.62 7.61 11.95
CA THR A 386 -10.62 6.57 11.66
C THR A 386 -10.63 5.53 12.78
N ILE A 387 -10.72 4.27 12.42
CA ILE A 387 -10.79 3.13 13.33
C ILE A 387 -9.62 2.20 13.00
N LEU A 388 -8.81 1.86 14.00
CA LEU A 388 -7.62 1.01 13.83
C LEU A 388 -7.67 -0.16 14.80
N TRP A 389 -7.20 -1.33 14.36
CA TRP A 389 -7.11 -2.53 15.19
C TRP A 389 -5.69 -3.04 15.25
N HIS A 390 -5.23 -3.32 16.48
CA HIS A 390 -3.96 -3.95 16.78
C HIS A 390 -4.20 -5.34 17.38
N ASP A 391 -3.42 -6.32 16.94
CA ASP A 391 -3.43 -7.68 17.49
C ASP A 391 -2.09 -7.95 18.20
N ASN A 392 -2.09 -7.82 19.52
CA ASN A 392 -0.96 -8.13 20.41
C ASN A 392 -1.03 -9.56 20.95
N THR A 393 -1.70 -10.46 20.26
CA THR A 393 -1.78 -11.88 20.67
C THR A 393 -0.71 -12.73 19.99
N ALA A 394 -0.55 -13.98 20.48
CA ALA A 394 0.32 -14.97 19.86
C ALA A 394 -0.16 -15.44 18.46
N ASN A 395 -1.40 -15.14 18.05
CA ASN A 395 -1.91 -15.45 16.72
C ASN A 395 -1.33 -14.52 15.65
N ASN A 396 -0.85 -13.34 16.05
CA ASN A 396 -0.18 -12.42 15.16
C ASN A 396 1.29 -12.83 14.98
N ARG A 397 1.61 -13.41 13.82
CA ARG A 397 2.98 -13.88 13.50
C ARG A 397 4.00 -12.74 13.38
N SER A 398 3.56 -11.51 13.15
CA SER A 398 4.44 -10.33 13.08
C SER A 398 4.68 -9.71 14.45
N ASN A 399 3.98 -10.16 15.51
CA ASN A 399 4.15 -9.64 16.86
C ASN A 399 5.46 -10.17 17.48
N PRO A 400 6.41 -9.31 17.87
CA PRO A 400 7.68 -9.76 18.45
C PRO A 400 7.52 -10.48 19.80
N ASP A 401 6.64 -9.98 20.68
CA ASP A 401 6.34 -10.59 21.96
C ASP A 401 4.93 -10.19 22.45
N PRO A 402 3.98 -11.13 22.49
CA PRO A 402 2.61 -10.83 22.92
C PRO A 402 2.46 -10.60 24.43
N ARG A 403 3.48 -10.90 25.24
CA ARG A 403 3.45 -10.75 26.70
C ARG A 403 3.70 -9.32 27.18
N ASN A 404 4.18 -8.44 26.29
CA ASN A 404 4.50 -7.07 26.61
C ASN A 404 3.30 -6.15 26.35
N TRP A 405 3.10 -5.19 27.25
CA TRP A 405 2.33 -4.00 26.97
C TRP A 405 3.09 -3.10 25.99
N ILE A 406 2.38 -2.47 25.05
CA ILE A 406 2.96 -1.61 24.02
C ILE A 406 2.23 -0.27 23.98
N GLY A 407 2.98 0.81 23.97
CA GLY A 407 2.51 2.16 23.72
C GLY A 407 3.06 2.75 22.44
N TYR A 408 2.87 4.07 22.31
CA TYR A 408 3.39 4.83 21.18
C TYR A 408 4.92 4.83 21.15
N GLY A 409 5.48 4.73 19.94
CA GLY A 409 6.89 4.92 19.66
C GLY A 409 7.23 4.77 18.19
N GLN A 410 8.40 5.24 17.80
CA GLN A 410 8.82 5.28 16.40
C GLN A 410 9.49 4.00 15.91
N ARG A 411 9.96 3.13 16.82
CA ARG A 411 10.65 1.90 16.46
C ARG A 411 9.62 0.86 15.99
N THR A 412 10.02 -0.04 15.11
CA THR A 412 9.19 -1.17 14.64
C THR A 412 8.58 -2.01 15.78
N MET A 413 9.27 -2.06 16.93
CA MET A 413 8.81 -2.81 18.11
C MET A 413 7.78 -2.05 18.95
N ASP A 414 7.76 -0.73 18.88
CA ASP A 414 6.72 0.14 19.45
C ASP A 414 5.50 0.14 18.51
N GLU A 415 4.49 0.95 18.76
CA GLU A 415 3.34 1.06 17.87
C GLU A 415 2.98 2.52 17.55
N MET A 416 2.30 2.67 16.42
CA MET A 416 1.62 3.87 15.99
C MET A 416 0.19 3.52 15.57
N ALA A 417 -0.70 4.50 15.59
CA ALA A 417 -2.10 4.32 15.23
C ALA A 417 -2.64 5.57 14.57
N PHE A 418 -2.56 5.68 13.24
CA PHE A 418 -3.17 6.79 12.52
C PHE A 418 -3.46 6.48 11.05
N SER A 419 -4.31 7.30 10.46
CA SER A 419 -4.50 7.39 9.02
C SER A 419 -3.89 8.68 8.51
N TRP A 420 -3.02 8.59 7.50
CA TRP A 420 -2.79 9.74 6.63
C TRP A 420 -4.03 9.94 5.77
N VAL A 421 -4.59 11.14 5.81
CA VAL A 421 -5.68 11.54 4.93
C VAL A 421 -5.29 12.80 4.20
N THR A 422 -5.48 12.79 2.89
CA THR A 422 -5.18 13.93 2.02
C THR A 422 -6.48 14.46 1.41
N TRP A 423 -6.68 15.77 1.49
CA TRP A 423 -7.87 16.43 0.94
C TRP A 423 -7.59 17.84 0.46
N THR A 424 -8.58 18.41 -0.20
CA THR A 424 -8.68 19.85 -0.49
C THR A 424 -9.99 20.36 0.07
N TYR A 425 -9.98 21.55 0.67
CA TYR A 425 -11.22 22.25 0.96
C TYR A 425 -11.82 22.85 -0.31
N LEU A 426 -13.14 22.85 -0.37
CA LEU A 426 -13.92 23.43 -1.46
C LEU A 426 -14.70 24.62 -0.91
N ASP A 427 -15.05 25.57 -1.78
CA ASP A 427 -16.13 26.49 -1.47
C ASP A 427 -17.50 25.80 -1.66
N GLU A 428 -18.54 26.39 -1.12
CA GLU A 428 -19.89 25.84 -1.16
C GLU A 428 -20.44 25.68 -2.59
N GLN A 429 -20.08 26.58 -3.49
CA GLN A 429 -20.54 26.54 -4.87
C GLN A 429 -19.86 25.41 -5.65
N ASP A 430 -18.54 25.28 -5.52
CA ASP A 430 -17.79 24.19 -6.13
C ASP A 430 -18.26 22.83 -5.63
N TYR A 431 -18.49 22.72 -4.32
CA TYR A 431 -19.01 21.48 -3.73
C TYR A 431 -20.36 21.09 -4.34
N LYS A 432 -21.30 22.01 -4.41
CA LYS A 432 -22.62 21.76 -5.00
C LYS A 432 -22.54 21.39 -6.47
N THR A 433 -21.68 22.07 -7.23
CA THR A 433 -21.44 21.80 -8.65
C THR A 433 -20.90 20.38 -8.85
N MET A 434 -19.84 20.01 -8.11
CA MET A 434 -19.22 18.68 -8.22
C MET A 434 -20.18 17.57 -7.82
N VAL A 435 -21.03 17.78 -6.78
CA VAL A 435 -22.04 16.81 -6.37
C VAL A 435 -23.10 16.64 -7.46
N ALA A 436 -23.56 17.72 -8.08
CA ALA A 436 -24.55 17.66 -9.16
C ALA A 436 -24.00 16.98 -10.41
N GLU A 437 -22.77 17.28 -10.82
CA GLU A 437 -22.10 16.64 -11.96
C GLU A 437 -21.97 15.11 -11.76
N ARG A 438 -21.60 14.67 -10.55
CA ARG A 438 -21.53 13.24 -10.23
C ARG A 438 -22.89 12.56 -10.24
N ALA A 439 -23.93 13.23 -9.76
CA ALA A 439 -25.27 12.69 -9.80
C ALA A 439 -25.74 12.50 -11.27
N ALA A 440 -25.49 13.47 -12.13
CA ALA A 440 -25.80 13.39 -13.56
C ALA A 440 -25.03 12.26 -14.26
N ALA A 441 -23.73 12.12 -13.99
CA ALA A 441 -22.90 11.06 -14.57
C ALA A 441 -23.40 9.65 -14.18
N ARG A 442 -23.81 9.43 -12.94
CA ARG A 442 -24.37 8.17 -12.47
C ARG A 442 -25.70 7.83 -13.14
N THR A 443 -26.57 8.82 -13.35
CA THR A 443 -27.84 8.63 -14.05
C THR A 443 -27.60 8.18 -15.50
N THR A 444 -26.66 8.81 -16.19
CA THR A 444 -26.30 8.47 -17.57
C THR A 444 -25.68 7.06 -17.67
N ALA A 445 -24.85 6.66 -16.69
CA ALA A 445 -24.25 5.32 -16.67
C ALA A 445 -25.28 4.21 -16.39
N SER A 446 -26.34 4.50 -15.61
CA SER A 446 -27.42 3.53 -15.30
C SER A 446 -28.42 3.35 -16.45
N GLN A 447 -28.39 4.23 -17.47
CA GLN A 447 -29.27 4.19 -18.64
C GLN A 447 -28.62 3.48 -19.85
N ARG A 448 -27.35 3.11 -19.75
CA ARG A 448 -26.60 2.33 -20.73
C ARG A 448 -26.43 0.87 -20.28
#